data_5ceff034099e23dec244fecdfd3cb982
#
_entry.id   5ceff034099e23dec244fecdfd3cb982
#
_cell.length_a   1.000
_cell.length_b   1.000
_cell.length_c   1.000
_cell.angle_alpha   90.00
_cell.angle_beta   90.00
_cell.angle_gamma   90.00
#
_symmetry.space_group_name_H-M   'P 1'
#
loop_
_entity.id
_entity.type
_entity.pdbx_description
1 polymer ?
#
loop_
_entity_poly.entity_id
_entity_poly.type
_entity_poly.pdbx_seq_one_letter_code
_entity_poly.pdbx_strand_id
1 'polypeptide(L)'
;MSTGAPADSSRAEEVRLERAWQVLRGVQDPEVPVVSVVDLGIVRDVAVEGDSIVVAVTPTYSGCPATEAIEQSIVAAVDAAGLGPTRIRMQRAPAWTSDWISAEGRAKLHSYGIVPPGAVEAPARAPIRFVARPPPRLACPRCASSDTERLAAFGATACKALWRCRACGEPFEHFKPI
;
A
#
# COMPACT_ATOMS: atom_id res chain seq x y z
N MET A 1 35.60 2.44 36.71
CA MET A 1 35.57 2.12 35.27
C MET A 1 34.20 1.55 34.98
N SER A 2 33.35 2.37 34.43
CA SER A 2 31.89 2.12 34.30
C SER A 2 31.60 1.53 32.90
N THR A 3 31.23 0.27 32.83
CA THR A 3 30.79 -0.43 31.60
C THR A 3 29.27 -0.55 31.62
N GLY A 4 28.60 0.56 31.33
CA GLY A 4 27.15 0.57 31.28
C GLY A 4 26.64 1.26 30.01
N ALA A 5 26.83 0.70 28.80
CA ALA A 5 26.41 1.40 27.61
C ALA A 5 25.79 0.61 26.42
N PRO A 6 25.71 -0.71 26.29
CA PRO A 6 25.05 -1.28 25.10
C PRO A 6 23.54 -1.50 25.23
N ALA A 7 22.99 -1.74 26.43
CA ALA A 7 21.57 -2.06 26.60
C ALA A 7 20.64 -0.86 26.47
N ASP A 8 21.10 0.33 26.83
CA ASP A 8 20.30 1.57 26.79
C ASP A 8 20.17 2.11 25.35
N SER A 9 21.22 2.00 24.54
CA SER A 9 21.19 2.39 23.14
C SER A 9 20.21 1.54 22.31
N SER A 10 20.24 0.22 22.50
CA SER A 10 19.32 -0.71 21.80
C SER A 10 17.86 -0.42 22.11
N ARG A 11 17.55 -0.14 23.37
CA ARG A 11 16.18 0.19 23.81
C ARG A 11 15.72 1.53 23.26
N ALA A 12 16.61 2.51 23.16
CA ALA A 12 16.28 3.81 22.56
C ALA A 12 16.00 3.68 21.06
N GLU A 13 16.75 2.84 20.34
CA GLU A 13 16.52 2.54 18.93
C GLU A 13 15.18 1.84 18.70
N GLU A 14 14.83 0.84 19.52
CA GLU A 14 13.54 0.14 19.45
C GLU A 14 12.37 1.12 19.63
N VAL A 15 12.45 2.02 20.60
CA VAL A 15 11.42 3.05 20.84
C VAL A 15 11.30 4.00 19.64
N ARG A 16 12.43 4.39 19.04
CA ARG A 16 12.42 5.23 17.84
C ARG A 16 11.78 4.52 16.64
N LEU A 17 12.09 3.24 16.44
CA LEU A 17 11.47 2.42 15.39
C LEU A 17 9.96 2.28 15.57
N GLU A 18 9.53 1.96 16.79
CA GLU A 18 8.10 1.84 17.08
C GLU A 18 7.34 3.15 16.83
N ARG A 19 7.90 4.28 17.28
CA ARG A 19 7.33 5.60 16.98
C ARG A 19 7.30 5.90 15.48
N ALA A 20 8.36 5.56 14.74
CA ALA A 20 8.38 5.75 13.30
C ALA A 20 7.27 4.96 12.61
N TRP A 21 7.06 3.69 12.97
CA TRP A 21 5.94 2.88 12.47
C TRP A 21 4.57 3.48 12.83
N GLN A 22 4.40 4.02 14.04
CA GLN A 22 3.16 4.70 14.44
C GLN A 22 2.88 5.93 13.56
N VAL A 23 3.90 6.75 13.33
CA VAL A 23 3.79 7.93 12.45
C VAL A 23 3.43 7.52 11.02
N LEU A 24 4.11 6.50 10.48
CA LEU A 24 3.89 6.01 9.10
C LEU A 24 2.50 5.42 8.89
N ARG A 25 1.88 4.82 9.91
CA ARG A 25 0.46 4.40 9.86
C ARG A 25 -0.50 5.58 9.71
N GLY A 26 -0.09 6.79 10.04
CA GLY A 26 -0.86 8.02 9.84
C GLY A 26 -0.65 8.67 8.48
N VAL A 27 0.38 8.27 7.71
CA VAL A 27 0.64 8.83 6.37
C VAL A 27 -0.30 8.17 5.37
N GLN A 28 -1.26 8.94 4.87
CA GLN A 28 -2.26 8.47 3.91
C GLN A 28 -1.74 8.48 2.48
N ASP A 29 -2.24 7.56 1.67
CA ASP A 29 -2.01 7.59 0.22
C ASP A 29 -2.75 8.79 -0.40
N PRO A 30 -2.09 9.62 -1.23
CA PRO A 30 -2.71 10.83 -1.78
C PRO A 30 -3.84 10.53 -2.78
N GLU A 31 -3.86 9.34 -3.37
CA GLU A 31 -4.87 8.92 -4.35
C GLU A 31 -6.02 8.13 -3.74
N VAL A 32 -5.78 7.51 -2.57
CA VAL A 32 -6.78 6.76 -1.81
C VAL A 32 -6.67 7.12 -0.32
N PRO A 33 -7.16 8.30 0.09
CA PRO A 33 -6.87 8.88 1.42
C PRO A 33 -7.52 8.15 2.61
N VAL A 34 -8.09 6.98 2.39
CA VAL A 34 -8.65 6.09 3.42
C VAL A 34 -7.66 5.04 3.89
N VAL A 35 -6.59 4.79 3.13
CA VAL A 35 -5.54 3.83 3.46
C VAL A 35 -4.21 4.53 3.65
N SER A 36 -3.40 4.02 4.57
CA SER A 36 -2.04 4.51 4.79
C SER A 36 -1.04 3.82 3.86
N VAL A 37 0.14 4.40 3.74
CA VAL A 37 1.29 3.80 3.04
C VAL A 37 1.72 2.46 3.66
N VAL A 38 1.42 2.26 4.96
CA VAL A 38 1.62 0.99 5.67
C VAL A 38 0.51 0.00 5.32
N ASP A 39 -0.75 0.42 5.29
CA ASP A 39 -1.89 -0.42 4.90
C ASP A 39 -1.72 -1.00 3.50
N LEU A 40 -1.18 -0.20 2.58
CA LEU A 40 -0.90 -0.61 1.21
C LEU A 40 0.37 -1.47 1.07
N GLY A 41 1.17 -1.60 2.14
CA GLY A 41 2.45 -2.30 2.07
C GLY A 41 3.49 -1.59 1.19
N ILE A 42 3.35 -0.28 0.98
CA ILE A 42 4.33 0.56 0.30
C ILE A 42 5.58 0.72 1.16
N VAL A 43 5.41 0.97 2.46
CA VAL A 43 6.50 0.93 3.43
C VAL A 43 6.84 -0.52 3.75
N ARG A 44 8.09 -0.91 3.48
CA ARG A 44 8.57 -2.29 3.62
C ARG A 44 9.40 -2.52 4.86
N ASP A 45 10.17 -1.51 5.24
CA ASP A 45 11.09 -1.60 6.35
C ASP A 45 11.40 -0.21 6.89
N VAL A 46 11.75 -0.13 8.16
CA VAL A 46 12.21 1.08 8.82
C VAL A 46 13.44 0.73 9.64
N ALA A 47 14.52 1.46 9.45
CA ALA A 47 15.76 1.26 10.18
C ALA A 47 16.25 2.56 10.81
N VAL A 48 16.97 2.46 11.92
CA VAL A 48 17.73 3.55 12.53
C VAL A 48 19.18 3.44 12.05
N GLU A 49 19.67 4.48 11.39
CA GLU A 49 21.08 4.57 10.95
C GLU A 49 21.71 5.85 11.53
N GLY A 50 22.34 5.71 12.69
CA GLY A 50 22.80 6.85 13.47
C GLY A 50 21.66 7.76 13.91
N ASP A 51 21.69 9.03 13.53
CA ASP A 51 20.63 9.99 13.86
C ASP A 51 19.46 9.95 12.87
N SER A 52 19.60 9.21 11.76
CA SER A 52 18.59 9.15 10.70
C SER A 52 17.62 8.00 10.85
N ILE A 53 16.39 8.22 10.38
CA ILE A 53 15.43 7.15 10.09
C ILE A 53 15.49 6.85 8.59
N VAL A 54 15.72 5.58 8.25
CA VAL A 54 15.71 5.11 6.86
C VAL A 54 14.44 4.31 6.62
N VAL A 55 13.61 4.77 5.67
CA VAL A 55 12.35 4.12 5.31
C VAL A 55 12.50 3.47 3.95
N ALA A 56 12.36 2.13 3.90
CA ALA A 56 12.34 1.39 2.65
C ALA A 56 10.95 1.44 2.02
N VAL A 57 10.87 1.90 0.78
CA VAL A 57 9.61 2.12 0.06
C VAL A 57 9.61 1.33 -1.26
N THR A 58 8.51 0.64 -1.55
CA THR A 58 8.28 -0.05 -2.82
C THR A 58 7.03 0.54 -3.47
N PRO A 59 7.13 1.20 -4.65
CA PRO A 59 5.95 1.73 -5.34
C PRO A 59 5.06 0.60 -5.85
N THR A 60 3.74 0.84 -5.90
CA THR A 60 2.74 -0.15 -6.35
C THR A 60 2.91 -0.56 -7.82
N TYR A 61 3.51 0.30 -8.64
CA TYR A 61 3.94 -0.02 -10.01
C TYR A 61 5.02 0.98 -10.47
N SER A 62 5.80 0.58 -11.48
CA SER A 62 6.83 1.45 -12.04
C SER A 62 6.21 2.64 -12.75
N GLY A 63 6.55 3.86 -12.31
CA GLY A 63 6.01 5.10 -12.87
C GLY A 63 4.71 5.58 -12.20
N CYS A 64 4.42 5.15 -10.98
CA CYS A 64 3.33 5.72 -10.18
C CYS A 64 3.54 7.23 -9.98
N PRO A 65 2.62 8.09 -10.43
CA PRO A 65 2.77 9.55 -10.28
C PRO A 65 2.72 9.99 -8.81
N ALA A 66 2.10 9.20 -7.94
CA ALA A 66 2.02 9.48 -6.51
C ALA A 66 3.31 9.19 -5.74
N THR A 67 4.31 8.51 -6.35
CA THR A 67 5.52 8.07 -5.63
C THR A 67 6.24 9.22 -4.95
N GLU A 68 6.48 10.31 -5.68
CA GLU A 68 7.17 11.49 -5.13
C GLU A 68 6.38 12.14 -3.98
N ALA A 69 5.06 12.27 -4.14
CA ALA A 69 4.19 12.82 -3.09
C ALA A 69 4.17 11.95 -1.83
N ILE A 70 4.19 10.61 -2.01
CA ILE A 70 4.28 9.65 -0.91
C ILE A 70 5.61 9.80 -0.18
N GLU A 71 6.73 9.86 -0.90
CA GLU A 71 8.06 10.05 -0.32
C GLU A 71 8.14 11.35 0.49
N GLN A 72 7.67 12.46 -0.08
CA GLN A 72 7.62 13.76 0.60
C GLN A 72 6.76 13.71 1.87
N SER A 73 5.61 13.06 1.81
CA SER A 73 4.70 12.92 2.94
C SER A 73 5.30 12.07 4.07
N ILE A 74 6.03 10.99 3.72
CA ILE A 74 6.76 10.16 4.68
C ILE A 74 7.84 11.00 5.38
N VAL A 75 8.69 11.69 4.61
CA VAL A 75 9.76 12.52 5.16
C VAL A 75 9.18 13.59 6.08
N ALA A 76 8.19 14.35 5.61
CA ALA A 76 7.57 15.41 6.39
C ALA A 76 6.96 14.89 7.71
N ALA A 77 6.30 13.75 7.69
CA ALA A 77 5.65 13.20 8.89
C ALA A 77 6.68 12.72 9.93
N VAL A 78 7.72 12.01 9.50
CA VAL A 78 8.75 11.46 10.41
C VAL A 78 9.63 12.59 10.97
N ASP A 79 9.99 13.58 10.16
CA ASP A 79 10.77 14.75 10.59
C ASP A 79 9.96 15.62 11.56
N ALA A 80 8.66 15.83 11.30
CA ALA A 80 7.77 16.57 12.21
C ALA A 80 7.58 15.86 13.56
N ALA A 81 7.70 14.54 13.60
CA ALA A 81 7.68 13.76 14.84
C ALA A 81 8.99 13.86 15.65
N GLY A 82 10.00 14.55 15.14
CA GLY A 82 11.29 14.75 15.83
C GLY A 82 12.13 13.48 15.94
N LEU A 83 11.97 12.54 15.00
CA LEU A 83 12.67 11.25 15.04
C LEU A 83 14.06 11.29 14.38
N GLY A 84 14.49 12.47 13.90
CA GLY A 84 15.74 12.72 13.19
C GLY A 84 15.52 12.84 11.68
N PRO A 85 16.57 13.20 10.91
CA PRO A 85 16.44 13.35 9.48
C PRO A 85 16.03 12.03 8.82
N THR A 86 15.07 12.11 7.89
CA THR A 86 14.51 10.94 7.21
C THR A 86 15.15 10.74 5.84
N ARG A 87 15.50 9.50 5.52
CA ARG A 87 15.99 9.09 4.21
C ARG A 87 15.09 8.00 3.62
N ILE A 88 14.70 8.18 2.37
CA ILE A 88 13.96 7.16 1.63
C ILE A 88 14.96 6.24 0.92
N ARG A 89 14.76 4.93 1.10
CA ARG A 89 15.45 3.88 0.36
C ARG A 89 14.48 3.21 -0.60
N MET A 90 14.56 3.57 -1.88
CA MET A 90 13.71 2.95 -2.89
C MET A 90 14.08 1.48 -3.08
N GLN A 91 13.15 0.57 -2.80
CA GLN A 91 13.29 -0.87 -2.98
C GLN A 91 12.43 -1.30 -4.17
N ARG A 92 13.05 -1.81 -5.24
CA ARG A 92 12.36 -2.26 -6.44
C ARG A 92 12.26 -3.78 -6.57
N ALA A 93 12.95 -4.51 -5.72
CA ALA A 93 12.94 -5.96 -5.67
C ALA A 93 12.78 -6.43 -4.21
N PRO A 94 11.85 -7.38 -3.91
CA PRO A 94 10.82 -7.86 -4.85
C PRO A 94 9.88 -6.73 -5.27
N ALA A 95 9.26 -6.88 -6.46
CA ALA A 95 8.24 -5.94 -6.92
C ALA A 95 7.05 -5.96 -5.96
N TRP A 96 6.36 -4.83 -5.85
CA TRP A 96 5.15 -4.72 -5.04
C TRP A 96 4.07 -5.70 -5.55
N THR A 97 3.34 -6.26 -4.64
CA THR A 97 2.17 -7.09 -4.93
C THR A 97 1.00 -6.68 -4.06
N SER A 98 -0.21 -6.77 -4.59
CA SER A 98 -1.43 -6.47 -3.83
C SER A 98 -1.67 -7.43 -2.64
N ASP A 99 -0.95 -8.54 -2.54
CA ASP A 99 -0.98 -9.41 -1.37
C ASP A 99 -0.35 -8.76 -0.12
N TRP A 100 0.44 -7.69 -0.33
CA TRP A 100 1.02 -6.92 0.78
C TRP A 100 0.04 -5.93 1.42
N ILE A 101 -1.12 -5.70 0.81
CA ILE A 101 -2.18 -4.88 1.42
C ILE A 101 -2.67 -5.60 2.68
N SER A 102 -2.61 -4.90 3.81
CA SER A 102 -3.04 -5.43 5.10
C SER A 102 -4.54 -5.78 5.11
N ALA A 103 -4.95 -6.65 6.03
CA ALA A 103 -6.37 -6.96 6.22
C ALA A 103 -7.17 -5.70 6.57
N GLU A 104 -6.59 -4.81 7.38
CA GLU A 104 -7.19 -3.52 7.73
C GLU A 104 -7.30 -2.61 6.50
N GLY A 105 -6.25 -2.52 5.68
CA GLY A 105 -6.26 -1.76 4.43
C GLY A 105 -7.35 -2.25 3.46
N ARG A 106 -7.51 -3.57 3.32
CA ARG A 106 -8.60 -4.16 2.52
C ARG A 106 -9.98 -3.79 3.04
N ALA A 107 -10.18 -3.82 4.36
CA ALA A 107 -11.43 -3.41 4.99
C ALA A 107 -11.73 -1.92 4.78
N LYS A 108 -10.72 -1.05 4.91
CA LYS A 108 -10.82 0.40 4.64
C LYS A 108 -11.18 0.67 3.18
N LEU A 109 -10.52 0.01 2.22
CA LEU A 109 -10.86 0.10 0.80
C LEU A 109 -12.31 -0.26 0.55
N HIS A 110 -12.76 -1.42 1.05
CA HIS A 110 -14.14 -1.88 0.88
C HIS A 110 -15.16 -0.89 1.45
N SER A 111 -14.92 -0.38 2.67
CA SER A 111 -15.80 0.59 3.31
C SER A 111 -15.86 1.92 2.57
N TYR A 112 -14.80 2.27 1.86
CA TYR A 112 -14.74 3.47 1.01
C TYR A 112 -15.41 3.29 -0.36
N GLY A 113 -15.84 2.08 -0.68
CA GLY A 113 -16.49 1.77 -1.97
C GLY A 113 -15.51 1.30 -3.05
N ILE A 114 -14.29 0.95 -2.69
CA ILE A 114 -13.30 0.34 -3.59
C ILE A 114 -13.25 -1.15 -3.30
N VAL A 115 -13.56 -1.99 -4.28
CA VAL A 115 -13.42 -3.44 -4.12
C VAL A 115 -11.94 -3.79 -4.03
N PRO A 116 -11.48 -4.39 -2.91
CA PRO A 116 -10.08 -4.77 -2.76
C PRO A 116 -9.68 -5.87 -3.74
N PRO A 117 -8.38 -6.03 -4.07
CA PRO A 117 -7.91 -7.05 -4.98
C PRO A 117 -8.13 -8.45 -4.40
N GLY A 118 -8.41 -9.42 -5.27
CA GLY A 118 -8.29 -10.83 -4.92
C GLY A 118 -6.83 -11.23 -4.66
N ALA A 119 -6.62 -12.46 -4.19
CA ALA A 119 -5.27 -13.01 -4.07
C ALA A 119 -4.57 -13.04 -5.44
N VAL A 120 -3.28 -12.72 -5.45
CA VAL A 120 -2.46 -12.85 -6.66
C VAL A 120 -2.19 -14.34 -6.89
N GLU A 121 -2.68 -14.87 -8.01
CA GLU A 121 -2.33 -16.23 -8.38
C GLU A 121 -0.84 -16.26 -8.73
N ALA A 122 -0.08 -17.08 -8.00
CA ALA A 122 1.32 -17.32 -8.31
C ALA A 122 1.45 -17.74 -9.80
N PRO A 123 2.42 -17.18 -10.55
CA PRO A 123 2.63 -17.57 -11.93
C PRO A 123 2.93 -19.07 -11.98
N ALA A 124 1.98 -19.87 -12.45
CA ALA A 124 2.24 -21.26 -12.74
C ALA A 124 3.38 -21.33 -13.78
N ARG A 125 4.37 -22.18 -13.54
CA ARG A 125 5.41 -22.50 -14.52
C ARG A 125 4.78 -23.32 -15.67
N ALA A 126 3.84 -22.70 -16.37
CA ALA A 126 3.15 -23.30 -17.51
C ALA A 126 3.48 -22.50 -18.77
N PRO A 127 3.50 -23.12 -19.94
CA PRO A 127 3.67 -22.40 -21.19
C PRO A 127 2.60 -21.32 -21.31
N ILE A 128 3.01 -20.12 -21.76
CA ILE A 128 2.12 -18.97 -21.96
C ILE A 128 1.04 -19.38 -22.95
N ARG A 129 -0.20 -19.54 -22.49
CA ARG A 129 -1.37 -19.72 -23.33
C ARG A 129 -2.14 -18.42 -23.36
N PHE A 130 -2.30 -17.85 -24.55
CA PHE A 130 -3.19 -16.71 -24.77
C PHE A 130 -4.65 -17.20 -24.72
N VAL A 131 -5.20 -17.33 -23.52
CA VAL A 131 -6.61 -17.63 -23.31
C VAL A 131 -7.28 -16.35 -22.83
N ALA A 132 -8.35 -15.93 -23.50
CA ALA A 132 -9.15 -14.82 -23.05
C ALA A 132 -9.74 -15.18 -21.66
N ARG A 133 -9.19 -14.56 -20.61
CA ARG A 133 -9.67 -14.79 -19.26
C ARG A 133 -10.96 -13.98 -19.05
N PRO A 134 -12.06 -14.60 -18.65
CA PRO A 134 -13.26 -13.84 -18.33
C PRO A 134 -12.94 -12.82 -17.23
N PRO A 135 -13.55 -11.62 -17.24
CA PRO A 135 -13.36 -10.66 -16.18
C PRO A 135 -13.75 -11.27 -14.83
N PRO A 136 -13.07 -10.89 -13.74
CA PRO A 136 -13.43 -11.38 -12.41
C PRO A 136 -14.87 -11.01 -12.09
N ARG A 137 -15.57 -11.87 -11.35
CA ARG A 137 -16.89 -11.54 -10.81
C ARG A 137 -16.69 -10.78 -9.51
N LEU A 138 -17.04 -9.51 -9.50
CA LEU A 138 -16.93 -8.64 -8.33
C LEU A 138 -18.29 -8.42 -7.70
N ALA A 139 -18.38 -8.47 -6.38
CA ALA A 139 -19.57 -8.03 -5.66
C ALA A 139 -19.59 -6.51 -5.57
N CYS A 140 -20.76 -5.91 -5.78
CA CYS A 140 -20.96 -4.47 -5.58
C CYS A 140 -20.73 -4.11 -4.10
N PRO A 141 -19.87 -3.13 -3.78
CA PRO A 141 -19.61 -2.74 -2.39
C PRO A 141 -20.84 -2.13 -1.70
N ARG A 142 -21.84 -1.68 -2.47
CA ARG A 142 -23.06 -1.06 -1.94
C ARG A 142 -24.21 -2.04 -1.70
N CYS A 143 -24.47 -2.96 -2.63
CA CYS A 143 -25.64 -3.86 -2.56
C CYS A 143 -25.29 -5.34 -2.60
N ALA A 144 -24.01 -5.70 -2.61
CA ALA A 144 -23.46 -7.05 -2.67
C ALA A 144 -23.88 -7.89 -3.90
N SER A 145 -24.59 -7.31 -4.89
CA SER A 145 -24.94 -8.00 -6.12
C SER A 145 -23.68 -8.36 -6.92
N SER A 146 -23.64 -9.58 -7.46
CA SER A 146 -22.59 -10.02 -8.39
C SER A 146 -22.85 -9.65 -9.85
N ASP A 147 -24.03 -9.05 -10.14
CA ASP A 147 -24.36 -8.54 -11.48
C ASP A 147 -23.65 -7.20 -11.71
N THR A 148 -22.39 -7.30 -12.06
CA THR A 148 -21.50 -6.15 -12.25
C THR A 148 -20.79 -6.24 -13.60
N GLU A 149 -20.46 -5.10 -14.18
CA GLU A 149 -19.73 -5.02 -15.43
C GLU A 149 -18.56 -4.04 -15.32
N ARG A 150 -17.47 -4.35 -16.03
CA ARG A 150 -16.32 -3.45 -16.13
C ARG A 150 -16.58 -2.40 -17.20
N LEU A 151 -16.56 -1.13 -16.82
CA LEU A 151 -16.71 0.01 -17.74
C LEU A 151 -15.36 0.37 -18.37
N ALA A 152 -14.27 0.37 -17.59
CA ALA A 152 -12.94 0.69 -18.07
C ALA A 152 -11.86 -0.14 -17.36
N ALA A 153 -10.80 -0.47 -18.11
CA ALA A 153 -9.64 -1.19 -17.55
C ALA A 153 -8.81 -0.32 -16.59
N PHE A 154 -8.97 0.99 -16.68
CA PHE A 154 -8.31 1.98 -15.82
C PHE A 154 -9.38 2.89 -15.19
N GLY A 155 -9.28 3.10 -13.88
CA GLY A 155 -10.06 4.08 -13.13
C GLY A 155 -9.36 5.43 -13.08
N ALA A 156 -9.51 6.16 -11.96
CA ALA A 156 -8.78 7.41 -11.72
C ALA A 156 -7.25 7.20 -11.77
N THR A 157 -6.78 6.00 -11.40
CA THR A 157 -5.36 5.62 -11.41
C THR A 157 -5.16 4.29 -12.13
N ALA A 158 -3.90 4.02 -12.53
CA ALA A 158 -3.57 2.81 -13.27
C ALA A 158 -3.75 1.51 -12.45
N CYS A 159 -3.67 1.58 -11.11
CA CYS A 159 -3.88 0.45 -10.21
C CYS A 159 -5.36 0.07 -10.02
N LYS A 160 -6.30 0.92 -10.47
CA LYS A 160 -7.74 0.70 -10.31
C LYS A 160 -8.44 0.51 -11.66
N ALA A 161 -9.56 -0.21 -11.68
CA ALA A 161 -10.47 -0.36 -12.81
C ALA A 161 -11.85 0.18 -12.43
N LEU A 162 -12.58 0.74 -13.39
CA LEU A 162 -13.92 1.27 -13.18
C LEU A 162 -14.96 0.20 -13.51
N TRP A 163 -15.93 0.05 -12.63
CA TRP A 163 -17.01 -0.92 -12.72
C TRP A 163 -18.37 -0.25 -12.46
N ARG A 164 -19.44 -0.93 -12.82
CA ARG A 164 -20.81 -0.55 -12.51
C ARG A 164 -21.61 -1.76 -12.04
N CYS A 165 -22.41 -1.58 -11.02
CA CYS A 165 -23.41 -2.57 -10.62
C CYS A 165 -24.66 -2.40 -11.50
N ARG A 166 -25.10 -3.48 -12.15
CA ARG A 166 -26.32 -3.47 -12.96
C ARG A 166 -27.58 -3.52 -12.11
N ALA A 167 -27.49 -4.06 -10.89
CA ALA A 167 -28.63 -4.18 -9.99
C ALA A 167 -29.04 -2.87 -9.33
N CYS A 168 -28.07 -2.04 -8.88
CA CYS A 168 -28.35 -0.76 -8.20
C CYS A 168 -27.86 0.47 -8.94
N GLY A 169 -27.17 0.30 -10.07
CA GLY A 169 -26.64 1.41 -10.88
C GLY A 169 -25.33 2.03 -10.36
N GLU A 170 -24.85 1.65 -9.17
CA GLU A 170 -23.68 2.25 -8.52
C GLU A 170 -22.41 2.04 -9.34
N PRO A 171 -21.66 3.11 -9.71
CA PRO A 171 -20.30 3.01 -10.19
C PRO A 171 -19.35 2.79 -9.00
N PHE A 172 -18.36 1.93 -9.17
CA PHE A 172 -17.34 1.68 -8.15
C PHE A 172 -15.99 1.35 -8.77
N GLU A 173 -14.93 1.51 -8.00
CA GLU A 173 -13.60 1.13 -8.42
C GLU A 173 -13.22 -0.25 -7.86
N HIS A 174 -12.38 -0.95 -8.59
CA HIS A 174 -11.74 -2.20 -8.16
C HIS A 174 -10.23 -2.02 -8.19
N PHE A 175 -9.58 -2.24 -7.06
CA PHE A 175 -8.12 -2.28 -6.99
C PHE A 175 -7.66 -3.59 -7.66
N LYS A 176 -6.87 -3.47 -8.73
CA LYS A 176 -6.45 -4.64 -9.52
C LYS A 176 -5.44 -5.49 -8.76
N PRO A 177 -5.51 -6.84 -8.86
CA PRO A 177 -4.43 -7.69 -8.40
C PRO A 177 -3.17 -7.48 -9.25
N ILE A 178 -2.04 -7.24 -8.60
CA ILE A 178 -0.72 -6.96 -9.19
C ILE A 178 0.29 -7.89 -8.53
#